data_556a66e26aaffb6f12ec2cf406941314
#
_entry.id   556a66e26aaffb6f12ec2cf406941314
#
_cell.length_a   1.000
_cell.length_b   1.000
_cell.length_c   1.000
_cell.angle_alpha   90.00
_cell.angle_beta   90.00
_cell.angle_gamma   90.00
#
_symmetry.space_group_name_H-M   'P 1'
#
loop_
_entity.id
_entity.type
_entity.pdbx_description
1 polymer ?
#
loop_
_entity_poly.entity_id
_entity_poly.type
_entity_poly.pdbx_seq_one_letter_code
_entity_poly.pdbx_strand_id
1 'polypeptide(L)'
;MPKNTPATKPNILLIAVDSLLADHMSCYGYPRLTSSHIDRFAEGGTLFERTYCPHVPTTSAYASMLTGKDCFGTQVVALRHQGGLRTDIKTLPELLDQ
;
A
#
# COMPACT_ATOMS: atom_id res chain seq x y z
N MET A 1 15.85 -18.14 -33.20
CA MET A 1 15.95 -16.99 -32.28
C MET A 1 14.59 -16.71 -31.70
N PRO A 2 14.42 -16.71 -30.39
CA PRO A 2 13.12 -16.37 -29.80
C PRO A 2 12.82 -14.92 -30.15
N LYS A 3 11.63 -14.67 -30.73
CA LYS A 3 11.12 -13.33 -30.97
C LYS A 3 10.90 -12.69 -29.58
N ASN A 4 11.62 -11.62 -29.30
CA ASN A 4 11.35 -10.76 -28.17
C ASN A 4 9.93 -10.19 -28.32
N THR A 5 8.95 -10.85 -27.74
CA THR A 5 7.64 -10.28 -27.52
C THR A 5 7.85 -9.15 -26.51
N PRO A 6 7.45 -7.90 -26.82
CA PRO A 6 7.59 -6.83 -25.83
C PRO A 6 6.85 -7.25 -24.58
N ALA A 7 7.55 -7.20 -23.45
CA ALA A 7 6.95 -7.52 -22.16
C ALA A 7 5.78 -6.55 -21.94
N THR A 8 4.58 -7.08 -21.90
CA THR A 8 3.39 -6.28 -21.56
C THR A 8 3.55 -5.81 -20.11
N LYS A 9 3.44 -4.50 -19.90
CA LYS A 9 3.47 -3.95 -18.53
C LYS A 9 2.36 -4.61 -17.70
N PRO A 10 2.64 -5.08 -16.48
CA PRO A 10 1.62 -5.68 -15.63
C PRO A 10 0.62 -4.63 -15.15
N ASN A 11 -0.63 -5.04 -14.95
CA ASN A 11 -1.59 -4.22 -14.22
C ASN A 11 -1.30 -4.31 -12.72
N ILE A 12 -1.39 -3.18 -12.01
CA ILE A 12 -1.15 -3.09 -10.57
C ILE A 12 -2.45 -2.66 -9.91
N LEU A 13 -2.92 -3.46 -8.94
CA LEU A 13 -4.06 -3.13 -8.10
C LEU A 13 -3.56 -2.98 -6.65
N LEU A 14 -3.66 -1.78 -6.09
CA LEU A 14 -3.39 -1.50 -4.69
C LEU A 14 -4.71 -1.39 -3.92
N ILE A 15 -4.91 -2.27 -2.95
CA ILE A 15 -6.08 -2.24 -2.06
C ILE A 15 -5.59 -1.89 -0.66
N ALA A 16 -6.07 -0.79 -0.11
CA ALA A 16 -5.79 -0.38 1.25
C ALA A 16 -7.09 -0.30 2.05
N VAL A 17 -7.10 -0.90 3.23
CA VAL A 17 -8.27 -0.93 4.11
C VAL A 17 -7.92 -0.21 5.40
N ASP A 18 -8.58 0.92 5.65
CA ASP A 18 -8.39 1.69 6.87
C ASP A 18 -8.94 0.94 8.09
N SER A 19 -8.27 1.11 9.24
CA SER A 19 -8.66 0.52 10.51
C SER A 19 -8.71 -1.01 10.57
N LEU A 20 -8.19 -1.71 9.55
CA LEU A 20 -8.07 -3.17 9.57
C LEU A 20 -6.82 -3.57 10.34
N LEU A 21 -7.03 -4.33 11.42
CA LEU A 21 -5.95 -4.89 12.22
C LEU A 21 -5.52 -6.25 11.65
N ALA A 22 -4.22 -6.43 11.45
CA ALA A 22 -3.66 -7.69 10.94
C ALA A 22 -3.99 -8.88 11.84
N ASP A 23 -3.99 -8.70 13.16
CA ASP A 23 -4.31 -9.73 14.16
C ASP A 23 -5.80 -10.14 14.19
N HIS A 24 -6.65 -9.50 13.39
CA HIS A 24 -8.05 -9.88 13.16
C HIS A 24 -8.27 -10.58 11.81
N MET A 25 -7.20 -10.87 11.09
CA MET A 25 -7.25 -11.60 9.83
C MET A 25 -6.76 -13.03 10.02
N SER A 26 -7.48 -14.01 9.45
CA SER A 26 -7.17 -15.43 9.63
C SER A 26 -5.82 -15.83 9.01
N CYS A 27 -5.38 -15.18 7.93
CA CYS A 27 -4.04 -15.38 7.37
C CYS A 27 -2.89 -14.97 8.29
N TYR A 28 -3.16 -14.17 9.32
CA TYR A 28 -2.21 -13.79 10.38
C TYR A 28 -2.44 -14.54 11.69
N GLY A 29 -3.24 -15.62 11.68
CA GLY A 29 -3.45 -16.48 12.84
C GLY A 29 -4.65 -16.11 13.72
N TYR A 30 -5.53 -15.21 13.27
CA TYR A 30 -6.77 -14.96 14.00
C TYR A 30 -7.62 -16.25 14.07
N PRO A 31 -8.17 -16.63 15.25
CA PRO A 31 -8.82 -17.92 15.44
C PRO A 31 -10.17 -18.06 14.72
N ARG A 32 -10.73 -16.98 14.22
CA ARG A 32 -11.97 -16.98 13.44
C ARG A 32 -11.67 -16.75 11.96
N LEU A 33 -12.43 -17.39 11.09
CA LEU A 33 -12.31 -17.22 9.65
C LEU A 33 -12.95 -15.90 9.21
N THR A 34 -12.20 -14.81 9.31
CA THR A 34 -12.65 -13.44 9.02
C THR A 34 -12.27 -12.95 7.63
N SER A 35 -11.26 -13.55 7.00
CA SER A 35 -10.65 -13.07 5.77
C SER A 35 -10.42 -14.16 4.71
N SER A 36 -11.32 -15.14 4.61
CA SER A 36 -11.16 -16.36 3.80
C SER A 36 -10.76 -16.13 2.34
N HIS A 37 -11.24 -15.07 1.70
CA HIS A 37 -10.86 -14.74 0.32
C HIS A 37 -9.45 -14.16 0.23
N ILE A 38 -9.06 -13.34 1.21
CA ILE A 38 -7.71 -12.77 1.32
C ILE A 38 -6.72 -13.88 1.68
N ASP A 39 -7.09 -14.80 2.57
CA ASP A 39 -6.28 -15.95 2.95
C ASP A 39 -5.93 -16.81 1.73
N ARG A 40 -6.95 -17.16 0.93
CA ARG A 40 -6.75 -17.90 -0.33
C ARG A 40 -5.86 -17.17 -1.32
N PHE A 41 -5.99 -15.85 -1.39
CA PHE A 41 -5.15 -15.03 -2.25
C PHE A 41 -3.70 -15.01 -1.74
N ALA A 42 -3.51 -14.92 -0.43
CA ALA A 42 -2.21 -14.93 0.22
C ALA A 42 -1.45 -16.25 0.03
N GLU A 43 -2.15 -17.40 -0.04
CA GLU A 43 -1.55 -18.72 -0.32
C GLU A 43 -0.79 -18.76 -1.66
N GLY A 44 -1.24 -18.00 -2.66
CA GLY A 44 -0.60 -17.90 -3.96
C GLY A 44 0.40 -16.74 -4.10
N GLY A 45 0.59 -15.95 -3.07
CA GLY A 45 1.37 -14.72 -3.10
C GLY A 45 2.47 -14.65 -2.04
N THR A 46 2.84 -13.43 -1.69
CA THR A 46 3.79 -13.16 -0.60
C THR A 46 3.05 -12.48 0.56
N LEU A 47 3.05 -13.11 1.71
CA LEU A 47 2.52 -12.55 2.94
C LEU A 47 3.64 -11.91 3.77
N PHE A 48 3.51 -10.62 4.05
CA PHE A 48 4.45 -9.90 4.91
C PHE A 48 3.95 -9.93 6.36
N GLU A 49 4.60 -10.67 7.21
CA GLU A 49 4.21 -10.80 8.62
C GLU A 49 4.55 -9.57 9.47
N ARG A 50 5.52 -8.78 9.03
CA ARG A 50 6.03 -7.62 9.77
C ARG A 50 6.19 -6.42 8.84
N THR A 51 5.10 -5.72 8.63
CA THR A 51 5.10 -4.45 7.89
C THR A 51 4.68 -3.34 8.83
N TYR A 52 5.49 -2.31 8.94
CA TYR A 52 5.25 -1.19 9.84
C TYR A 52 5.00 0.08 9.06
N CYS A 53 3.97 0.83 9.47
CA CYS A 53 3.74 2.16 8.97
C CYS A 53 4.73 3.14 9.63
N PRO A 54 5.43 3.98 8.85
CA PRO A 54 6.40 4.93 9.42
C PRO A 54 5.73 6.06 10.20
N HIS A 55 4.46 6.34 9.92
CA HIS A 55 3.72 7.45 10.52
C HIS A 55 2.24 7.14 10.73
N VAL A 56 1.69 7.78 11.74
CA VAL A 56 0.26 7.90 12.03
C VAL A 56 -0.07 9.40 12.13
N PRO A 57 -1.28 9.84 11.88
CA PRO A 57 -2.49 9.10 11.51
C PRO A 57 -2.62 8.82 10.00
N THR A 58 -3.80 8.36 9.58
CA THR A 58 -4.11 7.88 8.23
C THR A 58 -3.58 8.76 7.10
N THR A 59 -3.77 10.07 7.16
CA THR A 59 -3.36 10.99 6.09
C THR A 59 -1.85 10.95 5.83
N SER A 60 -1.03 10.99 6.88
CA SER A 60 0.44 10.89 6.76
C SER A 60 0.88 9.48 6.35
N ALA A 61 0.20 8.44 6.81
CA ALA A 61 0.45 7.06 6.41
C ALA A 61 0.22 6.84 4.90
N TYR A 62 -0.90 7.31 4.37
CA TYR A 62 -1.20 7.23 2.94
C TYR A 62 -0.27 8.09 2.10
N ALA A 63 0.09 9.28 2.56
CA ALA A 63 1.07 10.11 1.88
C ALA A 63 2.42 9.36 1.74
N SER A 64 2.87 8.71 2.81
CA SER A 64 4.10 7.90 2.79
C SER A 64 3.97 6.69 1.87
N MET A 65 2.87 5.96 1.92
CA MET A 65 2.62 4.78 1.09
C MET A 65 2.61 5.12 -0.40
N LEU A 66 1.98 6.24 -0.78
CA LEU A 66 1.84 6.63 -2.19
C LEU A 66 3.06 7.34 -2.76
N THR A 67 3.97 7.86 -1.93
CA THR A 67 5.13 8.62 -2.40
C THR A 67 6.47 7.97 -2.09
N GLY A 68 6.49 6.96 -1.21
CA GLY A 68 7.73 6.38 -0.70
C GLY A 68 8.56 7.33 0.18
N LYS A 69 7.96 8.45 0.63
CA LYS A 69 8.61 9.46 1.47
C LYS A 69 8.02 9.45 2.87
N ASP A 70 8.83 9.80 3.86
CA ASP A 70 8.36 10.00 5.23
C ASP A 70 7.59 11.33 5.40
N CYS A 71 7.09 11.61 6.60
CA CYS A 71 6.34 12.83 6.88
C CYS A 71 7.19 14.11 6.77
N PHE A 72 8.51 14.03 6.94
CA PHE A 72 9.40 15.16 6.72
C PHE A 72 9.53 15.48 5.24
N GLY A 73 9.60 14.45 4.39
CA GLY A 73 9.63 14.60 2.96
C GLY A 73 8.29 15.03 2.36
N THR A 74 7.18 14.50 2.85
CA THR A 74 5.83 14.85 2.36
C THR A 74 5.29 16.13 2.99
N GLN A 75 5.75 16.49 4.19
CA GLN A 75 5.23 17.54 5.06
C GLN A 75 3.77 17.33 5.49
N VAL A 76 3.25 16.12 5.34
CA VAL A 76 1.91 15.74 5.78
C VAL A 76 2.02 15.07 7.14
N VAL A 77 1.66 15.77 8.20
CA VAL A 77 1.92 15.35 9.59
C VAL A 77 0.66 15.17 10.44
N ALA A 78 -0.52 15.49 9.93
CA ALA A 78 -1.76 15.48 10.69
C ALA A 78 -2.92 14.85 9.90
N LEU A 79 -3.94 14.35 10.62
CA LEU A 79 -5.13 13.74 10.01
C LEU A 79 -5.92 14.73 9.15
N ARG A 80 -5.98 15.97 9.58
CA ARG A 80 -6.65 17.08 8.86
C ARG A 80 -5.61 18.09 8.43
N HIS A 81 -4.65 17.62 7.63
CA HIS A 81 -3.67 18.52 7.06
C HIS A 81 -4.34 19.57 6.20
N GLN A 82 -4.05 20.83 6.49
CA GLN A 82 -4.53 21.96 5.67
C GLN A 82 -3.60 22.09 4.46
N GLY A 83 -4.14 21.84 3.29
CA GLY A 83 -3.40 21.78 2.03
C GLY A 83 -3.29 20.37 1.48
N GLY A 84 -2.82 20.25 0.26
CA GLY A 84 -2.55 18.98 -0.40
C GLY A 84 -1.08 18.58 -0.28
N LEU A 85 -0.76 17.43 -0.85
CA LEU A 85 0.60 17.04 -1.11
C LEU A 85 1.27 18.09 -2.01
N ARG A 86 2.53 18.41 -1.76
CA ARG A 86 3.29 19.35 -2.60
C ARG A 86 3.30 18.88 -4.05
N THR A 87 3.17 19.82 -4.98
CA THR A 87 3.07 19.52 -6.42
C THR A 87 4.36 19.00 -7.06
N ASP A 88 5.49 19.14 -6.36
CA ASP A 88 6.79 18.61 -6.78
C ASP A 88 7.02 17.15 -6.35
N ILE A 89 6.09 16.57 -5.58
CA ILE A 89 6.15 15.19 -5.12
C ILE A 89 5.23 14.34 -6.01
N LYS A 90 5.83 13.40 -6.75
CA LYS A 90 5.09 12.44 -7.55
C LYS A 90 4.59 11.29 -6.70
N THR A 91 3.37 10.87 -6.94
CA THR A 91 2.77 9.68 -6.35
C THR A 91 3.02 8.44 -7.20
N LEU A 92 2.86 7.27 -6.61
CA LEU A 92 3.00 6.00 -7.32
C LEU A 92 2.13 5.90 -8.59
N PRO A 93 0.82 6.28 -8.59
CA PRO A 93 0.02 6.30 -9.81
C PRO A 93 0.60 7.21 -10.90
N GLU A 94 1.07 8.39 -10.56
CA GLU A 94 1.68 9.33 -11.52
C GLU A 94 3.00 8.80 -12.10
N LEU A 95 3.72 7.95 -11.38
CA LEU A 95 4.93 7.30 -11.87
C LEU A 95 4.61 6.11 -12.78
N LEU A 96 3.49 5.42 -12.54
CA LEU A 96 3.07 4.26 -13.33
C LEU A 96 2.36 4.64 -14.63
N ASP A 97 1.83 5.85 -14.73
CA ASP A 97 1.15 6.39 -15.93
C ASP A 97 2.15 6.94 -16.99
N GLN A 98 3.44 6.77 -16.77
CA GLN A 98 4.52 7.13 -17.69
C GLN A 98 4.95 5.89 -18.53
#